data_985a5dd6e73c77d9d2b74826acee0cce
#
_entry.id   985a5dd6e73c77d9d2b74826acee0cce
#
_cell.length_a   1.000
_cell.length_b   1.000
_cell.length_c   1.000
_cell.angle_alpha   90.00
_cell.angle_beta   90.00
_cell.angle_gamma   90.00
#
_symmetry.space_group_name_H-M   'P 1'
#
loop_
_entity.id
_entity.type
_entity.pdbx_description
1 polymer ?
#
loop_
_entity_poly.entity_id
_entity_poly.type
_entity_poly.pdbx_seq_one_letter_code
_entity_poly.pdbx_strand_id
1 'polypeptide(L)'
;MLKKRIIITLTFLNGVLFRTKKFKPDYRYTKNFIDLWSIDELILIDISEKKFSKNFLDLIAFFSKNCFVPISVGGGITTIENADIFFKNGADKIVLGSNAINKKNLIGQISKKYGNQSIIQSVDCKKILKDNTYTVMGSSGTENLLQNPIEFSLKALERGAGEIMINNIDNDGSLMGYDLDLIKLVSKKINCPILALGGAGNWQHILDLLSETDISAACTQNIFHFTEE
;
A
#
# COMPACT_ATOMS: atom_id res chain seq x y z
N MET A 1 1.04 22.51 5.70
CA MET A 1 0.75 21.13 6.09
C MET A 1 0.07 20.45 4.90
N LEU A 2 0.53 19.29 4.44
CA LEU A 2 -0.14 18.56 3.37
C LEU A 2 -1.51 18.09 3.85
N LYS A 3 -2.53 18.09 2.96
CA LYS A 3 -3.87 17.58 3.29
C LYS A 3 -3.75 16.09 3.67
N LYS A 4 -4.33 15.72 4.81
CA LYS A 4 -4.48 14.30 5.20
C LYS A 4 -5.43 13.60 4.22
N ARG A 5 -5.09 12.39 3.77
CA ARG A 5 -5.82 11.64 2.74
C ARG A 5 -6.44 10.38 3.31
N ILE A 6 -7.59 9.99 2.79
CA ILE A 6 -8.21 8.67 3.01
C ILE A 6 -8.08 7.89 1.71
N ILE A 7 -7.43 6.73 1.78
CA ILE A 7 -7.10 5.89 0.63
C ILE A 7 -7.79 4.53 0.77
N ILE A 8 -8.55 4.12 -0.24
CA ILE A 8 -9.04 2.74 -0.32
C ILE A 8 -7.95 1.87 -0.95
N THR A 9 -7.64 0.74 -0.31
CA THR A 9 -6.74 -0.28 -0.85
C THR A 9 -7.55 -1.51 -1.23
N LEU A 10 -7.51 -1.90 -2.50
CA LEU A 10 -8.21 -3.06 -3.04
C LEU A 10 -7.21 -4.13 -3.42
N THR A 11 -7.41 -5.35 -2.94
CA THR A 11 -6.57 -6.50 -3.24
C THR A 11 -7.26 -7.38 -4.28
N PHE A 12 -6.58 -7.66 -5.39
CA PHE A 12 -7.06 -8.49 -6.49
C PHE A 12 -6.37 -9.85 -6.50
N LEU A 13 -7.17 -10.91 -6.65
CA LEU A 13 -6.69 -12.29 -6.78
C LEU A 13 -7.51 -13.03 -7.86
N ASN A 14 -6.84 -13.45 -8.96
CA ASN A 14 -7.40 -14.31 -10.00
C ASN A 14 -8.79 -13.88 -10.52
N GLY A 15 -8.97 -12.60 -10.81
CA GLY A 15 -10.21 -12.06 -11.37
C GLY A 15 -11.20 -11.49 -10.36
N VAL A 16 -10.92 -11.56 -9.06
CA VAL A 16 -11.83 -11.15 -7.99
C VAL A 16 -11.14 -10.21 -7.01
N LEU A 17 -11.92 -9.30 -6.42
CA LEU A 17 -11.45 -8.45 -5.32
C LEU A 17 -11.65 -9.17 -3.98
N PHE A 18 -10.62 -9.10 -3.13
CA PHE A 18 -10.61 -9.70 -1.81
C PHE A 18 -10.18 -8.70 -0.73
N ARG A 19 -10.73 -8.86 0.47
CA ARG A 19 -10.14 -8.39 1.70
C ARG A 19 -9.09 -9.39 2.15
N THR A 20 -7.98 -8.91 2.70
CA THR A 20 -6.97 -9.77 3.31
C THR A 20 -7.05 -9.77 4.84
N LYS A 21 -6.56 -10.85 5.44
CA LYS A 21 -6.26 -10.96 6.87
C LYS A 21 -4.91 -11.62 7.03
N LYS A 22 -3.93 -10.90 7.59
CA LYS A 22 -2.53 -11.33 7.67
C LYS A 22 -1.98 -11.78 6.31
N PHE A 23 -2.26 -10.99 5.27
CA PHE A 23 -1.89 -11.23 3.87
C PHE A 23 -2.52 -12.46 3.22
N LYS A 24 -3.52 -13.08 3.82
CA LYS A 24 -4.29 -14.19 3.22
C LYS A 24 -5.65 -13.67 2.78
N PRO A 25 -6.16 -14.10 1.61
CA PRO A 25 -7.53 -13.78 1.19
C PRO A 25 -8.54 -14.28 2.24
N ASP A 26 -9.41 -13.38 2.70
CA ASP A 26 -10.39 -13.66 3.75
C ASP A 26 -11.82 -13.51 3.23
N TYR A 27 -12.15 -12.39 2.59
CA TYR A 27 -13.50 -12.12 2.12
C TYR A 27 -13.49 -11.56 0.69
N ARG A 28 -14.43 -12.04 -0.14
CA ARG A 28 -14.61 -11.64 -1.54
C ARG A 28 -15.67 -10.56 -1.67
N TYR A 29 -15.44 -9.55 -2.50
CA TYR A 29 -16.40 -8.47 -2.78
C TYR A 29 -16.38 -8.05 -4.25
N THR A 30 -17.36 -7.21 -4.64
CA THR A 30 -17.48 -6.70 -6.00
C THR A 30 -17.09 -5.23 -6.08
N LYS A 31 -16.71 -4.76 -7.27
CA LYS A 31 -16.36 -3.35 -7.52
C LYS A 31 -17.53 -2.36 -7.33
N ASN A 32 -18.77 -2.83 -7.23
CA ASN A 32 -19.96 -1.99 -7.13
C ASN A 32 -20.20 -1.43 -5.72
N PHE A 33 -19.48 -1.93 -4.71
CA PHE A 33 -19.58 -1.48 -3.31
C PHE A 33 -18.60 -0.35 -2.95
N ILE A 34 -17.87 0.19 -3.94
CA ILE A 34 -16.86 1.20 -3.66
C ILE A 34 -17.48 2.57 -3.82
N ASP A 35 -17.63 3.31 -2.72
CA ASP A 35 -17.96 4.72 -2.73
C ASP A 35 -16.73 5.55 -3.13
N LEU A 36 -16.59 5.77 -4.44
CA LEU A 36 -15.47 6.52 -5.01
C LEU A 36 -15.53 8.03 -4.75
N TRP A 37 -16.65 8.54 -4.20
CA TRP A 37 -16.83 9.97 -3.92
C TRP A 37 -16.25 10.41 -2.58
N SER A 38 -16.09 9.46 -1.66
CA SER A 38 -15.67 9.72 -0.28
C SER A 38 -14.18 9.48 -0.03
N ILE A 39 -13.37 9.24 -1.08
CA ILE A 39 -11.95 8.93 -0.96
C ILE A 39 -11.08 9.94 -1.70
N ASP A 40 -9.83 10.08 -1.26
CA ASP A 40 -8.85 10.96 -1.89
C ASP A 40 -7.95 10.21 -2.91
N GLU A 41 -7.71 8.91 -2.74
CA GLU A 41 -6.93 8.07 -3.65
C GLU A 41 -7.38 6.60 -3.59
N LEU A 42 -7.07 5.83 -4.64
CA LEU A 42 -7.31 4.40 -4.75
C LEU A 42 -5.99 3.64 -4.94
N ILE A 43 -5.79 2.55 -4.21
CA ILE A 43 -4.68 1.62 -4.40
C ILE A 43 -5.23 0.26 -4.85
N LEU A 44 -4.69 -0.28 -5.96
CA LEU A 44 -5.00 -1.61 -6.48
C LEU A 44 -3.76 -2.50 -6.36
N ILE A 45 -3.85 -3.62 -5.64
CA ILE A 45 -2.74 -4.56 -5.44
C ILE A 45 -3.09 -5.94 -6.00
N ASP A 46 -2.35 -6.39 -7.02
CA ASP A 46 -2.47 -7.75 -7.55
C ASP A 46 -1.63 -8.73 -6.72
N ILE A 47 -2.32 -9.65 -6.03
CA ILE A 47 -1.69 -10.74 -5.26
C ILE A 47 -1.76 -12.10 -5.97
N SER A 48 -2.28 -12.16 -7.22
CA SER A 48 -2.35 -13.38 -8.01
C SER A 48 -0.94 -13.94 -8.28
N GLU A 49 -0.82 -15.24 -8.51
CA GLU A 49 0.45 -15.86 -8.96
C GLU A 49 0.82 -15.36 -10.36
N LYS A 50 -0.13 -15.43 -11.29
CA LYS A 50 0.03 -14.91 -12.65
C LYS A 50 -0.21 -13.40 -12.67
N LYS A 51 0.88 -12.63 -12.72
CA LYS A 51 0.86 -11.17 -12.78
C LYS A 51 0.50 -10.65 -14.17
N PHE A 52 0.09 -9.38 -14.24
CA PHE A 52 -0.24 -8.68 -15.49
C PHE A 52 -1.33 -9.37 -16.30
N SER A 53 -2.27 -10.04 -15.61
CA SER A 53 -3.40 -10.69 -16.27
C SER A 53 -4.31 -9.66 -16.93
N LYS A 54 -4.95 -10.03 -18.05
CA LYS A 54 -5.90 -9.16 -18.74
C LYS A 54 -6.99 -8.64 -17.79
N ASN A 55 -7.52 -9.51 -16.92
CA ASN A 55 -8.56 -9.12 -15.96
C ASN A 55 -8.11 -8.02 -14.99
N PHE A 56 -6.85 -8.05 -14.56
CA PHE A 56 -6.31 -7.00 -13.70
C PHE A 56 -6.07 -5.70 -14.47
N LEU A 57 -5.56 -5.77 -15.70
CA LEU A 57 -5.38 -4.59 -16.55
C LEU A 57 -6.73 -3.95 -16.93
N ASP A 58 -7.75 -4.77 -17.23
CA ASP A 58 -9.12 -4.29 -17.49
C ASP A 58 -9.73 -3.62 -16.24
N LEU A 59 -9.40 -4.11 -15.03
CA LEU A 59 -9.81 -3.49 -13.76
C LEU A 59 -9.16 -2.12 -13.57
N ILE A 60 -7.86 -1.98 -13.83
CA ILE A 60 -7.16 -0.69 -13.78
C ILE A 60 -7.81 0.29 -14.75
N ALA A 61 -8.00 -0.13 -16.01
CA ALA A 61 -8.63 0.70 -17.04
C ALA A 61 -10.08 1.09 -16.68
N PHE A 62 -10.82 0.19 -16.01
CA PHE A 62 -12.17 0.51 -15.51
C PHE A 62 -12.12 1.63 -14.47
N PHE A 63 -11.29 1.52 -13.45
CA PHE A 63 -11.18 2.56 -12.42
C PHE A 63 -10.62 3.87 -12.99
N SER A 64 -9.62 3.81 -13.87
CA SER A 64 -9.06 5.01 -14.53
C SER A 64 -10.10 5.80 -15.32
N LYS A 65 -11.13 5.15 -15.86
CA LYS A 65 -12.21 5.80 -16.60
C LYS A 65 -13.36 6.31 -15.71
N ASN A 66 -13.58 5.67 -14.57
CA ASN A 66 -14.76 5.91 -13.74
C ASN A 66 -14.44 6.55 -12.38
N CYS A 67 -13.16 6.68 -12.05
CA CYS A 67 -12.69 7.25 -10.79
C CYS A 67 -12.00 8.58 -11.06
N PHE A 68 -12.35 9.63 -10.30
CA PHE A 68 -11.77 10.96 -10.46
C PHE A 68 -10.65 11.25 -9.45
N VAL A 69 -10.17 10.23 -8.74
CA VAL A 69 -9.06 10.32 -7.79
C VAL A 69 -7.83 9.57 -8.34
N PRO A 70 -6.61 9.91 -7.91
CA PRO A 70 -5.41 9.22 -8.34
C PRO A 70 -5.45 7.72 -8.03
N ILE A 71 -4.94 6.91 -8.96
CA ILE A 71 -4.90 5.46 -8.86
C ILE A 71 -3.46 4.99 -8.76
N SER A 72 -3.15 4.31 -7.66
CA SER A 72 -1.87 3.64 -7.44
C SER A 72 -2.01 2.14 -7.69
N VAL A 73 -1.07 1.53 -8.41
CA VAL A 73 -1.16 0.12 -8.79
C VAL A 73 0.10 -0.64 -8.37
N GLY A 74 -0.07 -1.79 -7.73
CA GLY A 74 1.00 -2.67 -7.32
C GLY A 74 0.76 -4.13 -7.67
N GLY A 75 1.82 -4.94 -7.53
CA GLY A 75 1.80 -6.39 -7.76
C GLY A 75 2.75 -6.83 -8.87
N GLY A 76 3.82 -7.54 -8.49
CA GLY A 76 4.74 -8.18 -9.41
C GLY A 76 5.67 -7.27 -10.20
N ILE A 77 5.83 -6.00 -9.83
CA ILE A 77 6.74 -5.07 -10.50
C ILE A 77 8.19 -5.44 -10.15
N THR A 78 8.93 -5.94 -11.13
CA THR A 78 10.33 -6.35 -10.99
C THR A 78 11.25 -5.71 -12.03
N THR A 79 10.68 -5.08 -13.05
CA THR A 79 11.39 -4.36 -14.11
C THR A 79 10.66 -3.05 -14.45
N ILE A 80 11.33 -2.17 -15.20
CA ILE A 80 10.72 -0.92 -15.65
C ILE A 80 9.60 -1.18 -16.66
N GLU A 81 9.71 -2.22 -17.48
CA GLU A 81 8.67 -2.62 -18.43
C GLU A 81 7.38 -3.04 -17.71
N ASN A 82 7.51 -3.69 -16.54
CA ASN A 82 6.36 -3.99 -15.69
C ASN A 82 5.65 -2.72 -15.21
N ALA A 83 6.41 -1.71 -14.78
CA ALA A 83 5.86 -0.41 -14.39
C ALA A 83 5.18 0.28 -15.60
N ASP A 84 5.82 0.26 -16.78
CA ASP A 84 5.27 0.82 -18.02
C ASP A 84 3.89 0.25 -18.37
N ILE A 85 3.68 -1.06 -18.14
CA ILE A 85 2.37 -1.70 -18.38
C ILE A 85 1.30 -1.04 -17.51
N PHE A 86 1.55 -0.81 -16.22
CA PHE A 86 0.55 -0.20 -15.34
C PHE A 86 0.28 1.26 -15.67
N PHE A 87 1.32 2.06 -15.93
CA PHE A 87 1.14 3.46 -16.35
C PHE A 87 0.35 3.56 -17.66
N LYS A 88 0.63 2.71 -18.66
CA LYS A 88 -0.11 2.68 -19.93
C LYS A 88 -1.59 2.29 -19.78
N ASN A 89 -1.94 1.57 -18.71
CA ASN A 89 -3.31 1.17 -18.41
C ASN A 89 -4.04 2.16 -17.46
N GLY A 90 -3.41 3.28 -17.10
CA GLY A 90 -4.06 4.37 -16.37
C GLY A 90 -3.70 4.47 -14.89
N ALA A 91 -2.62 3.86 -14.45
CA ALA A 91 -2.07 4.12 -13.13
C ALA A 91 -1.40 5.51 -13.08
N ASP A 92 -1.63 6.28 -12.03
CA ASP A 92 -0.94 7.54 -11.72
C ASP A 92 0.34 7.30 -10.94
N LYS A 93 0.35 6.27 -10.07
CA LYS A 93 1.49 5.85 -9.27
C LYS A 93 1.60 4.33 -9.28
N ILE A 94 2.78 3.83 -8.93
CA ILE A 94 2.99 2.40 -8.68
C ILE A 94 3.36 2.14 -7.22
N VAL A 95 2.94 0.96 -6.73
CA VAL A 95 3.32 0.45 -5.42
C VAL A 95 4.34 -0.67 -5.59
N LEU A 96 5.54 -0.45 -5.08
CA LEU A 96 6.63 -1.42 -5.09
C LEU A 96 6.63 -2.19 -3.76
N GLY A 97 6.61 -3.51 -3.83
CA GLY A 97 6.73 -4.36 -2.64
C GLY A 97 8.15 -4.37 -2.07
N SER A 98 8.30 -4.86 -0.84
CA SER A 98 9.58 -4.83 -0.11
C SER A 98 10.75 -5.46 -0.87
N ASN A 99 10.53 -6.49 -1.67
CA ASN A 99 11.58 -7.13 -2.47
C ASN A 99 12.11 -6.29 -3.63
N ALA A 100 11.39 -5.22 -4.04
CA ALA A 100 11.83 -4.35 -5.12
C ALA A 100 13.13 -3.61 -4.80
N ILE A 101 13.40 -3.37 -3.52
CA ILE A 101 14.63 -2.70 -3.07
C ILE A 101 15.89 -3.51 -3.42
N ASN A 102 15.79 -4.83 -3.51
CA ASN A 102 16.91 -5.71 -3.86
C ASN A 102 17.14 -5.81 -5.37
N LYS A 103 16.22 -5.28 -6.20
CA LYS A 103 16.37 -5.27 -7.66
C LYS A 103 17.30 -4.12 -8.07
N LYS A 104 18.29 -4.46 -8.88
CA LYS A 104 19.35 -3.54 -9.32
C LYS A 104 18.75 -2.26 -9.92
N ASN A 105 18.79 -1.18 -9.13
CA ASN A 105 18.40 0.17 -9.54
C ASN A 105 16.96 0.33 -10.08
N LEU A 106 16.01 -0.56 -9.74
CA LEU A 106 14.63 -0.49 -10.24
C LEU A 106 13.95 0.83 -9.87
N ILE A 107 14.00 1.20 -8.58
CA ILE A 107 13.40 2.44 -8.08
C ILE A 107 13.98 3.65 -8.85
N GLY A 108 15.31 3.72 -8.99
CA GLY A 108 15.98 4.82 -9.68
C GLY A 108 15.64 4.89 -11.18
N GLN A 109 15.46 3.76 -11.86
CA GLN A 109 15.04 3.74 -13.26
C GLN A 109 13.62 4.28 -13.44
N ILE A 110 12.70 3.86 -12.57
CA ILE A 110 11.31 4.32 -12.60
C ILE A 110 11.24 5.80 -12.21
N SER A 111 11.92 6.20 -11.15
CA SER A 111 12.01 7.59 -10.70
C SER A 111 12.54 8.53 -11.79
N LYS A 112 13.59 8.11 -12.52
CA LYS A 112 14.14 8.88 -13.64
C LYS A 112 13.14 9.05 -14.80
N LYS A 113 12.28 8.08 -15.03
CA LYS A 113 11.32 8.09 -16.16
C LYS A 113 10.01 8.77 -15.82
N TYR A 114 9.48 8.55 -14.61
CA TYR A 114 8.14 8.96 -14.20
C TYR A 114 8.12 9.97 -13.05
N GLY A 115 9.27 10.26 -12.44
CA GLY A 115 9.40 11.10 -11.26
C GLY A 115 9.22 10.34 -9.95
N ASN A 116 9.82 10.86 -8.87
CA ASN A 116 9.74 10.25 -7.54
C ASN A 116 8.29 10.13 -7.04
N GLN A 117 7.47 11.16 -7.31
CA GLN A 117 6.06 11.23 -6.90
C GLN A 117 5.18 10.10 -7.46
N SER A 118 5.66 9.38 -8.47
CA SER A 118 4.96 8.24 -9.06
C SER A 118 5.25 6.91 -8.34
N ILE A 119 6.06 6.91 -7.28
CA ILE A 119 6.53 5.69 -6.61
C ILE A 119 6.13 5.70 -5.15
N ILE A 120 5.34 4.70 -4.75
CA ILE A 120 5.07 4.34 -3.36
C ILE A 120 5.88 3.08 -3.05
N GLN A 121 6.79 3.14 -2.07
CA GLN A 121 7.45 1.93 -1.56
C GLN A 121 6.67 1.35 -0.40
N SER A 122 6.13 0.15 -0.55
CA SER A 122 5.54 -0.61 0.55
C SER A 122 6.62 -1.20 1.44
N VAL A 123 6.44 -1.04 2.73
CA VAL A 123 7.29 -1.58 3.79
C VAL A 123 6.40 -2.45 4.67
N ASP A 124 6.39 -3.74 4.38
CA ASP A 124 5.58 -4.71 5.09
C ASP A 124 6.30 -5.08 6.39
N CYS A 125 5.71 -4.73 7.53
CA CYS A 125 6.33 -4.84 8.84
C CYS A 125 5.69 -5.94 9.68
N LYS A 126 6.52 -6.60 10.49
CA LYS A 126 6.08 -7.54 11.52
C LYS A 126 6.74 -7.23 12.85
N LYS A 127 5.96 -7.34 13.95
CA LYS A 127 6.49 -7.11 15.31
C LYS A 127 7.28 -8.33 15.79
N ILE A 128 8.49 -8.09 16.32
CA ILE A 128 9.32 -9.09 17.00
C ILE A 128 9.02 -8.97 18.49
N LEU A 129 8.18 -9.88 19.00
CA LEU A 129 7.69 -9.80 20.40
C LEU A 129 8.81 -9.87 21.44
N LYS A 130 9.89 -10.64 21.17
CA LYS A 130 11.00 -10.85 22.11
C LYS A 130 11.68 -9.54 22.49
N ASP A 131 11.90 -8.66 21.49
CA ASP A 131 12.69 -7.43 21.67
C ASP A 131 11.80 -6.18 21.53
N ASN A 132 10.50 -6.36 21.37
CA ASN A 132 9.53 -5.28 21.10
C ASN A 132 9.95 -4.34 19.95
N THR A 133 10.56 -4.92 18.91
CA THR A 133 11.04 -4.22 17.71
C THR A 133 10.23 -4.63 16.49
N TYR A 134 10.55 -4.06 15.31
CA TYR A 134 9.92 -4.39 14.04
C TYR A 134 10.96 -4.82 13.02
N THR A 135 10.59 -5.76 12.16
CA THR A 135 11.38 -6.20 11.01
C THR A 135 10.58 -6.04 9.73
N VAL A 136 11.28 -5.79 8.62
CA VAL A 136 10.69 -5.76 7.29
C VAL A 136 10.54 -7.18 6.75
N MET A 137 9.37 -7.46 6.20
CA MET A 137 9.06 -8.74 5.56
C MET A 137 9.03 -8.58 4.04
N GLY A 138 9.48 -9.60 3.34
CA GLY A 138 9.39 -9.76 1.90
C GLY A 138 8.44 -10.90 1.52
N SER A 139 8.32 -11.16 0.20
CA SER A 139 7.62 -12.31 -0.36
C SER A 139 6.22 -12.50 0.23
N SER A 140 5.42 -11.43 0.21
CA SER A 140 4.06 -11.42 0.79
C SER A 140 4.04 -11.84 2.28
N GLY A 141 5.00 -11.37 3.06
CA GLY A 141 5.07 -11.58 4.51
C GLY A 141 5.67 -12.93 4.94
N THR A 142 6.22 -13.71 4.01
CA THR A 142 6.81 -15.04 4.33
C THR A 142 8.30 -15.01 4.58
N GLU A 143 9.02 -14.01 4.07
CA GLU A 143 10.47 -13.86 4.18
C GLU A 143 10.81 -12.73 5.14
N ASN A 144 11.62 -13.00 6.17
CA ASN A 144 12.15 -11.96 7.04
C ASN A 144 13.43 -11.39 6.40
N LEU A 145 13.39 -10.11 6.03
CA LEU A 145 14.53 -9.43 5.40
C LEU A 145 15.61 -9.00 6.40
N LEU A 146 15.38 -9.20 7.70
CA LEU A 146 16.29 -8.80 8.80
C LEU A 146 16.69 -7.32 8.73
N GLN A 147 15.78 -6.46 8.27
CA GLN A 147 15.99 -5.02 8.13
C GLN A 147 15.04 -4.23 9.03
N ASN A 148 15.54 -3.13 9.56
CA ASN A 148 14.74 -2.17 10.31
C ASN A 148 13.86 -1.35 9.35
N PRO A 149 12.57 -1.11 9.67
CA PRO A 149 11.67 -0.35 8.79
C PRO A 149 12.15 1.07 8.46
N ILE A 150 12.82 1.75 9.39
CA ILE A 150 13.35 3.11 9.16
C ILE A 150 14.48 3.07 8.14
N GLU A 151 15.48 2.21 8.36
CA GLU A 151 16.63 2.08 7.45
C GLU A 151 16.21 1.64 6.05
N PHE A 152 15.24 0.72 5.98
CA PHE A 152 14.66 0.28 4.72
C PHE A 152 13.98 1.43 3.98
N SER A 153 13.17 2.23 4.69
CA SER A 153 12.49 3.39 4.12
C SER A 153 13.46 4.46 3.63
N LEU A 154 14.50 4.78 4.43
CA LEU A 154 15.53 5.73 4.02
C LEU A 154 16.25 5.29 2.74
N LYS A 155 16.62 4.02 2.66
CA LYS A 155 17.19 3.43 1.44
C LYS A 155 16.29 3.56 0.22
N ALA A 156 14.97 3.38 0.38
CA ALA A 156 14.02 3.52 -0.71
C ALA A 156 13.93 4.98 -1.19
N LEU A 157 13.92 5.94 -0.25
CA LEU A 157 13.90 7.37 -0.57
C LEU A 157 15.18 7.81 -1.27
N GLU A 158 16.35 7.38 -0.80
CA GLU A 158 17.65 7.65 -1.45
C GLU A 158 17.67 7.16 -2.90
N ARG A 159 16.94 6.08 -3.20
CA ARG A 159 16.82 5.52 -4.55
C ARG A 159 15.77 6.21 -5.41
N GLY A 160 14.94 7.08 -4.83
CA GLY A 160 13.97 7.88 -5.55
C GLY A 160 12.50 7.48 -5.34
N ALA A 161 12.15 6.75 -4.30
CA ALA A 161 10.76 6.62 -3.88
C ALA A 161 10.24 7.98 -3.39
N GLY A 162 8.99 8.33 -3.72
CA GLY A 162 8.39 9.59 -3.31
C GLY A 162 7.51 9.48 -2.07
N GLU A 163 6.93 8.31 -1.83
CA GLU A 163 6.08 8.03 -0.68
C GLU A 163 6.44 6.66 -0.07
N ILE A 164 6.23 6.52 1.24
CA ILE A 164 6.42 5.26 1.97
C ILE A 164 5.07 4.79 2.50
N MET A 165 4.70 3.56 2.19
CA MET A 165 3.52 2.90 2.77
C MET A 165 3.96 1.90 3.82
N ILE A 166 3.65 2.18 5.09
CA ILE A 166 3.90 1.28 6.22
C ILE A 166 2.69 0.37 6.39
N ASN A 167 2.91 -0.92 6.23
CA ASN A 167 1.88 -1.93 6.35
C ASN A 167 2.23 -2.90 7.50
N ASN A 168 1.40 -2.93 8.55
CA ASN A 168 1.58 -3.89 9.63
C ASN A 168 0.83 -5.19 9.31
N ILE A 169 1.58 -6.29 9.06
CA ILE A 169 1.02 -7.60 8.72
C ILE A 169 0.18 -8.19 9.86
N ASP A 170 0.62 -7.99 11.09
CA ASP A 170 -0.08 -8.55 12.27
C ASP A 170 -1.45 -7.90 12.47
N ASN A 171 -1.59 -6.61 12.06
CA ASN A 171 -2.83 -5.86 12.14
C ASN A 171 -3.69 -5.96 10.87
N ASP A 172 -3.15 -6.48 9.75
CA ASP A 172 -3.92 -6.63 8.52
C ASP A 172 -5.18 -7.48 8.74
N GLY A 173 -6.35 -6.89 8.44
CA GLY A 173 -7.68 -7.50 8.62
C GLY A 173 -8.08 -7.77 10.08
N SER A 174 -7.34 -7.28 11.07
CA SER A 174 -7.67 -7.47 12.50
C SER A 174 -8.87 -6.65 12.96
N LEU A 175 -9.13 -5.50 12.33
CA LEU A 175 -10.15 -4.50 12.72
C LEU A 175 -9.90 -3.87 14.11
N MET A 176 -8.70 -4.00 14.65
CA MET A 176 -8.34 -3.57 16.01
C MET A 176 -7.62 -2.22 16.07
N GLY A 177 -7.53 -1.51 14.95
CA GLY A 177 -6.81 -0.24 14.82
C GLY A 177 -5.41 -0.40 14.23
N TYR A 178 -4.86 0.74 13.79
CA TYR A 178 -3.50 0.80 13.26
C TYR A 178 -2.46 0.60 14.38
N ASP A 179 -1.29 0.12 14.03
CA ASP A 179 -0.14 0.07 14.94
C ASP A 179 0.48 1.48 15.08
N LEU A 180 -0.06 2.25 16.03
CA LEU A 180 0.38 3.63 16.26
C LEU A 180 1.85 3.71 16.71
N ASP A 181 2.36 2.69 17.40
CA ASP A 181 3.76 2.65 17.85
C ASP A 181 4.70 2.54 16.65
N LEU A 182 4.42 1.63 15.72
CA LEU A 182 5.17 1.49 14.47
C LEU A 182 5.12 2.79 13.67
N ILE A 183 3.93 3.36 13.49
CA ILE A 183 3.75 4.57 12.69
C ILE A 183 4.48 5.75 13.33
N LYS A 184 4.36 5.98 14.64
CA LYS A 184 5.09 7.03 15.37
C LYS A 184 6.62 6.84 15.29
N LEU A 185 7.07 5.57 15.36
CA LEU A 185 8.48 5.23 15.24
C LEU A 185 9.06 5.65 13.89
N VAL A 186 8.34 5.37 12.80
CA VAL A 186 8.79 5.66 11.44
C VAL A 186 8.61 7.15 11.12
N SER A 187 7.45 7.75 11.39
CA SER A 187 7.13 9.13 11.01
C SER A 187 8.05 10.18 11.65
N LYS A 188 8.57 9.91 12.85
CA LYS A 188 9.56 10.78 13.51
C LYS A 188 10.93 10.82 12.81
N LYS A 189 11.24 9.86 11.95
CA LYS A 189 12.57 9.68 11.35
C LYS A 189 12.58 9.86 9.84
N ILE A 190 11.41 9.79 9.20
CA ILE A 190 11.26 9.85 7.74
C ILE A 190 10.58 11.16 7.36
N ASN A 191 11.22 11.94 6.52
CA ASN A 191 10.69 13.23 6.02
C ASN A 191 10.15 13.06 4.59
N CYS A 192 9.06 12.33 4.43
CA CYS A 192 8.30 12.19 3.19
C CYS A 192 6.84 11.88 3.52
N PRO A 193 5.91 11.91 2.54
CA PRO A 193 4.56 11.41 2.74
C PRO A 193 4.56 9.95 3.17
N ILE A 194 3.92 9.67 4.32
CA ILE A 194 3.77 8.31 4.87
C ILE A 194 2.30 7.93 4.82
N LEU A 195 2.03 6.73 4.29
CA LEU A 195 0.74 6.08 4.24
C LEU A 195 0.73 4.95 5.25
N ALA A 196 -0.31 4.85 6.08
CA ALA A 196 -0.46 3.76 7.04
C ALA A 196 -1.52 2.76 6.55
N LEU A 197 -1.19 1.47 6.54
CA LEU A 197 -2.07 0.37 6.15
C LEU A 197 -2.06 -0.73 7.22
N GLY A 198 -3.19 -1.40 7.39
CA GLY A 198 -3.36 -2.54 8.30
C GLY A 198 -4.02 -2.17 9.62
N GLY A 199 -5.20 -2.76 9.90
CA GLY A 199 -5.89 -2.68 11.17
C GLY A 199 -7.15 -1.81 11.23
N ALA A 200 -7.43 -0.96 10.24
CA ALA A 200 -8.63 -0.13 10.22
C ALA A 200 -9.91 -0.97 10.34
N GLY A 201 -10.73 -0.70 11.34
CA GLY A 201 -12.01 -1.38 11.56
C GLY A 201 -13.21 -0.44 11.66
N ASN A 202 -12.97 0.84 11.93
CA ASN A 202 -14.01 1.87 12.04
C ASN A 202 -13.39 3.27 11.83
N TRP A 203 -14.24 4.29 11.77
CA TRP A 203 -13.81 5.67 11.57
C TRP A 203 -12.99 6.23 12.74
N GLN A 204 -13.21 5.77 13.97
CA GLN A 204 -12.44 6.22 15.13
C GLN A 204 -10.96 5.83 14.98
N HIS A 205 -10.67 4.63 14.46
CA HIS A 205 -9.28 4.21 14.18
C HIS A 205 -8.57 5.14 13.19
N ILE A 206 -9.29 5.68 12.20
CA ILE A 206 -8.73 6.67 11.27
C ILE A 206 -8.48 8.00 11.99
N LEU A 207 -9.44 8.46 12.80
CA LEU A 207 -9.31 9.70 13.57
C LEU A 207 -8.13 9.62 14.55
N ASP A 208 -7.99 8.52 15.28
CA ASP A 208 -6.88 8.30 16.21
C ASP A 208 -5.54 8.35 15.47
N LEU A 209 -5.42 7.62 14.37
CA LEU A 209 -4.23 7.62 13.54
C LEU A 209 -3.85 9.03 13.05
N LEU A 210 -4.80 9.77 12.49
CA LEU A 210 -4.56 11.10 11.93
C LEU A 210 -4.30 12.17 12.98
N SER A 211 -4.86 12.03 14.19
CA SER A 211 -4.67 12.97 15.29
C SER A 211 -3.38 12.73 16.07
N GLU A 212 -2.98 11.46 16.23
CA GLU A 212 -1.84 11.08 17.06
C GLU A 212 -0.53 10.97 16.28
N THR A 213 -0.56 11.08 14.95
CA THR A 213 0.63 10.91 14.10
C THR A 213 0.73 11.98 13.01
N ASP A 214 1.96 12.19 12.50
CA ASP A 214 2.25 13.14 11.42
C ASP A 214 2.19 12.51 10.02
N ILE A 215 1.44 11.41 9.85
CA ILE A 215 1.31 10.76 8.54
C ILE A 215 0.48 11.57 7.54
N SER A 216 0.62 11.23 6.27
CA SER A 216 -0.06 11.90 5.16
C SER A 216 -1.35 11.19 4.73
N ALA A 217 -1.50 9.89 5.02
CA ALA A 217 -2.69 9.14 4.61
C ALA A 217 -3.01 7.94 5.49
N ALA A 218 -4.30 7.70 5.69
CA ALA A 218 -4.86 6.48 6.24
C ALA A 218 -5.36 5.58 5.10
N CYS A 219 -4.78 4.38 4.97
CA CYS A 219 -5.21 3.38 4.00
C CYS A 219 -6.13 2.37 4.66
N THR A 220 -7.26 2.08 4.04
CA THR A 220 -8.23 1.12 4.56
C THR A 220 -8.84 0.27 3.47
N GLN A 221 -9.27 -0.92 3.82
CA GLN A 221 -9.99 -1.86 2.95
C GLN A 221 -11.44 -2.05 3.43
N ASN A 222 -11.63 -2.06 4.75
CA ASN A 222 -12.82 -2.62 5.38
C ASN A 222 -13.95 -1.63 5.63
N ILE A 223 -13.65 -0.38 5.94
CA ILE A 223 -14.63 0.60 6.43
C ILE A 223 -15.72 0.88 5.39
N PHE A 224 -15.39 0.81 4.11
CA PHE A 224 -16.31 1.08 3.01
C PHE A 224 -17.17 -0.12 2.58
N HIS A 225 -16.98 -1.30 3.21
CA HIS A 225 -17.70 -2.53 2.86
C HIS A 225 -18.73 -2.96 3.90
N PHE A 226 -18.80 -2.30 5.06
CA PHE A 226 -19.66 -2.66 6.18
C PHE A 226 -20.63 -1.55 6.60
N THR A 227 -20.92 -0.60 5.72
CA THR A 227 -21.87 0.48 6.02
C THR A 227 -23.31 0.15 5.64
N GLU A 228 -23.69 -1.14 5.64
CA GLU A 228 -25.09 -1.54 5.63
C GLU A 228 -25.44 -2.16 7.01
N GLU A 229 -25.68 -1.28 7.98
CA GLU A 229 -26.63 -1.46 9.10
C GLU A 229 -27.06 -0.09 9.61
#